data_81e8825ca2114fb8b545954a5c74bc63
#
_entry.id   81e8825ca2114fb8b545954a5c74bc63
#
_cell.length_a   1.000
_cell.length_b   1.000
_cell.length_c   1.000
_cell.angle_alpha   90.00
_cell.angle_beta   90.00
_cell.angle_gamma   90.00
#
_symmetry.space_group_name_H-M   'P 1'
#
loop_
_entity.id
_entity.type
_entity.pdbx_description
1 polymer ?
#
loop_
_entity_poly.entity_id
_entity_poly.type
_entity_poly.pdbx_seq_one_letter_code
_entity_poly.pdbx_strand_id
1 'polypeptide(L)' 'MPIRPFLAGQAFDPQTITKMSAAYERVCAALGIKFVDDAATPLVAQVVIELAQRGVKDVETITAMTLERFEHVNSPG' A
#
# COMPACT_ATOMS: atom_id res chain seq x y z
N MET A 1 7.36 7.34 -5.04
CA MET A 1 6.49 7.20 -6.20
C MET A 1 5.03 7.32 -5.81
N PRO A 2 4.24 8.03 -6.56
CA PRO A 2 2.84 8.23 -6.19
C PRO A 2 1.99 6.99 -6.40
N ILE A 3 1.03 6.81 -5.51
CA ILE A 3 0.02 5.77 -5.63
C ILE A 3 -1.11 6.21 -6.58
N ARG A 4 -1.11 7.46 -7.00
CA ARG A 4 -2.21 8.05 -7.77
C ARG A 4 -2.64 7.28 -9.01
N PRO A 5 -1.74 6.69 -9.80
CA PRO A 5 -2.19 5.90 -10.96
C PRO A 5 -3.08 4.73 -10.59
N PHE A 6 -2.94 4.21 -9.37
CA PHE A 6 -3.75 3.10 -8.90
C PHE A 6 -5.07 3.55 -8.29
N LEU A 7 -5.26 4.85 -8.15
CA LEU A 7 -6.47 5.42 -7.55
C LEU A 7 -7.48 5.92 -8.59
N ALA A 8 -7.20 5.71 -9.86
CA ALA A 8 -8.11 6.13 -10.91
C ALA A 8 -9.50 5.55 -10.68
N GLY A 9 -10.51 6.41 -10.59
CA GLY A 9 -11.87 5.99 -10.31
C GLY A 9 -12.22 5.83 -8.84
N GLN A 10 -11.27 6.03 -7.95
CA GLN A 10 -11.49 5.94 -6.50
C GLN A 10 -11.75 7.33 -5.92
N ALA A 11 -12.68 7.42 -4.97
CA ALA A 11 -13.03 8.69 -4.33
C ALA A 11 -12.42 8.77 -2.93
N PHE A 12 -11.21 9.31 -2.85
CA PHE A 12 -10.52 9.54 -1.58
C PHE A 12 -10.23 11.03 -1.42
N ASP A 13 -10.29 11.52 -0.18
CA ASP A 13 -9.91 12.90 0.09
C ASP A 13 -8.38 13.06 0.05
N PRO A 14 -7.87 14.30 -0.12
CA PRO A 14 -6.42 14.52 -0.23
C PRO A 14 -5.62 14.01 0.96
N GLN A 15 -6.16 14.12 2.16
CA GLN A 15 -5.47 13.65 3.36
C GLN A 15 -5.33 12.13 3.35
N THR A 16 -6.38 11.44 2.96
CA THR A 16 -6.35 9.98 2.86
C THR A 16 -5.35 9.55 1.79
N ILE A 17 -5.35 10.22 0.65
CA ILE A 17 -4.39 9.91 -0.43
C ILE A 17 -2.95 10.09 0.07
N THR A 18 -2.68 11.15 0.81
CA THR A 18 -1.35 11.39 1.37
C THR A 18 -0.94 10.26 2.31
N LYS A 19 -1.84 9.82 3.17
CA LYS A 19 -1.56 8.73 4.10
C LYS A 19 -1.36 7.41 3.37
N MET A 20 -2.18 7.13 2.37
CA MET A 20 -2.05 5.93 1.55
C MET A 20 -0.71 5.91 0.82
N SER A 21 -0.30 7.05 0.25
CA SER A 21 0.97 7.16 -0.43
C SER A 21 2.14 6.91 0.50
N ALA A 22 2.10 7.47 1.71
CA ALA A 22 3.14 7.26 2.70
C ALA A 22 3.24 5.79 3.11
N ALA A 23 2.11 5.15 3.36
CA ALA A 23 2.08 3.73 3.73
C ALA A 23 2.60 2.85 2.59
N TYR A 24 2.17 3.14 1.38
CA TYR A 24 2.62 2.43 0.18
C TYR A 24 4.13 2.49 0.03
N GLU A 25 4.71 3.68 0.18
CA GLU A 25 6.16 3.85 0.08
C GLU A 25 6.91 3.10 1.19
N ARG A 26 6.38 3.14 2.41
CA ARG A 26 6.98 2.42 3.54
C ARG A 26 6.98 0.91 3.32
N VAL A 27 5.87 0.38 2.83
CA VAL A 27 5.77 -1.05 2.55
C VAL A 27 6.74 -1.46 1.46
N CYS A 28 6.80 -0.70 0.38
CA CYS A 28 7.72 -1.00 -0.72
C CYS A 28 9.17 -0.96 -0.25
N ALA A 29 9.52 0.03 0.56
CA ALA A 29 10.87 0.13 1.11
C ALA A 29 11.20 -1.06 2.02
N ALA A 30 10.26 -1.45 2.88
CA ALA A 30 10.46 -2.56 3.81
C ALA A 30 10.60 -3.90 3.09
N LEU A 31 9.88 -4.06 1.98
CA LEU A 31 9.93 -5.30 1.19
C LEU A 31 11.05 -5.30 0.14
N GLY A 32 11.73 -4.17 -0.04
CA GLY A 32 12.76 -4.06 -1.06
C GLY A 32 12.20 -4.05 -2.47
N ILE A 33 10.96 -3.62 -2.63
CA ILE A 33 10.28 -3.61 -3.92
C ILE A 33 10.63 -2.33 -4.69
N LYS A 34 10.95 -2.49 -5.97
CA LYS A 34 11.19 -1.35 -6.85
C LYS A 34 9.85 -0.81 -7.35
N PHE A 35 9.77 0.51 -7.47
CA PHE A 35 8.50 1.15 -7.83
C PHE A 35 8.12 0.97 -9.30
N VAL A 36 9.08 0.70 -10.18
CA VAL A 36 8.83 0.76 -11.62
C VAL A 36 8.61 -0.61 -12.25
N ASP A 37 9.50 -1.55 -11.99
CA ASP A 37 9.51 -2.80 -12.72
C ASP A 37 9.13 -4.02 -11.88
N ASP A 38 8.70 -3.81 -10.65
CA ASP A 38 8.38 -4.92 -9.78
C ASP A 38 6.92 -5.31 -9.92
N ALA A 39 6.66 -6.58 -10.19
CA ALA A 39 5.31 -7.10 -10.33
C ALA A 39 4.49 -7.00 -9.04
N ALA A 40 5.17 -6.90 -7.89
CA ALA A 40 4.48 -6.78 -6.61
C ALA A 40 3.96 -5.36 -6.34
N THR A 41 4.46 -4.36 -7.06
CA THR A 41 4.04 -2.97 -6.84
C THR A 41 2.53 -2.76 -6.95
N PRO A 42 1.85 -3.25 -8.00
CA PRO A 42 0.40 -3.11 -8.08
C PRO A 42 -0.33 -3.85 -6.96
N LEU A 43 0.22 -4.96 -6.50
CA LEU A 43 -0.39 -5.74 -5.42
C LEU A 43 -0.33 -4.98 -4.10
N VAL A 44 0.80 -4.34 -3.82
CA VAL A 44 0.94 -3.50 -2.62
C VAL A 44 -0.07 -2.36 -2.68
N ALA A 45 -0.16 -1.67 -3.80
CA ALA A 45 -1.09 -0.57 -3.96
C ALA A 45 -2.54 -1.04 -3.76
N GLN A 46 -2.89 -2.19 -4.29
CA GLN A 46 -4.23 -2.74 -4.15
C GLN A 46 -4.59 -3.01 -2.69
N VAL A 47 -3.67 -3.56 -1.91
CA VAL A 47 -3.92 -3.82 -0.49
C VAL A 47 -4.10 -2.52 0.28
N VAL A 48 -3.25 -1.52 0.01
CA VAL A 48 -3.35 -0.21 0.65
C VAL A 48 -4.72 0.42 0.35
N ILE A 49 -5.13 0.38 -0.92
CA ILE A 49 -6.43 0.92 -1.33
C ILE A 49 -7.57 0.20 -0.62
N GLU A 50 -7.51 -1.11 -0.57
CA GLU A 50 -8.53 -1.92 0.10
C GLU A 50 -8.69 -1.54 1.56
N LEU A 51 -7.59 -1.40 2.27
CA LEU A 51 -7.60 -1.02 3.68
C LEU A 51 -8.19 0.37 3.88
N ALA A 52 -7.84 1.31 3.01
CA ALA A 52 -8.39 2.66 3.07
C ALA A 52 -9.90 2.65 2.81
N GLN A 53 -10.37 1.82 1.90
CA GLN A 53 -11.80 1.67 1.62
C GLN A 53 -12.56 1.12 2.82
N ARG A 54 -11.89 0.32 3.64
CA ARG A 54 -12.49 -0.21 4.87
C ARG A 54 -12.45 0.77 6.03
N GLY A 55 -11.91 1.96 5.82
CA GLY A 55 -11.84 2.98 6.85
C GLY A 55 -10.53 3.02 7.62
N VAL A 56 -9.55 2.21 7.25
CA VAL A 56 -8.23 2.26 7.87
C VAL A 56 -7.46 3.42 7.25
N LYS A 57 -7.25 4.48 8.02
CA LYS A 57 -6.64 5.72 7.49
C LYS A 57 -5.33 6.10 8.17
N ASP A 58 -4.87 5.32 9.13
CA ASP A 58 -3.64 5.58 9.83
C ASP A 58 -2.46 4.97 9.09
N VAL A 59 -1.43 5.79 8.81
CA VAL A 59 -0.26 5.35 8.04
C VAL A 59 0.39 4.12 8.67
N GLU A 60 0.60 4.16 9.98
CA GLU A 60 1.26 3.05 10.66
C GLU A 60 0.43 1.77 10.59
N THR A 61 -0.88 1.89 10.77
CA THR A 61 -1.77 0.74 10.72
C THR A 61 -1.83 0.16 9.31
N ILE A 62 -1.98 1.00 8.30
CA ILE A 62 -2.00 0.54 6.90
C ILE A 62 -0.68 -0.17 6.57
N THR A 63 0.43 0.43 6.97
CA THR A 63 1.75 -0.14 6.72
C THR A 63 1.89 -1.50 7.39
N ALA A 64 1.55 -1.59 8.67
CA ALA A 64 1.68 -2.83 9.43
C ALA A 64 0.79 -3.94 8.87
N MET A 65 -0.46 -3.63 8.57
CA MET A 65 -1.40 -4.62 8.04
C MET A 65 -1.00 -5.08 6.64
N THR A 66 -0.50 -4.17 5.83
CA THR A 66 -0.04 -4.52 4.48
C THR A 66 1.20 -5.41 4.54
N LEU A 67 2.17 -5.04 5.38
CA LEU A 67 3.37 -5.85 5.57
C LEU A 67 3.03 -7.25 6.07
N GLU A 68 2.14 -7.34 7.03
CA GLU A 68 1.71 -8.62 7.58
C GLU A 68 1.15 -9.51 6.48
N ARG A 69 0.34 -8.95 5.58
CA ARG A 69 -0.24 -9.70 4.50
C ARG A 69 0.82 -10.27 3.56
N PHE A 70 1.83 -9.47 3.22
CA PHE A 70 2.89 -9.91 2.32
C PHE A 70 3.88 -10.84 3.00
N GLU A 71 4.20 -10.62 4.25
CA GLU A 71 5.07 -11.51 5.01
C GLU A 71 4.43 -12.88 5.15
N HIS A 72 3.13 -12.92 5.38
CA HIS A 72 2.40 -14.18 5.50
C HIS A 72 2.46 -14.97 4.19
N VAL A 73 2.25 -14.29 3.07
CA VAL A 73 2.27 -14.94 1.75
C VAL A 73 3.66 -15.45 1.42
N ASN A 74 4.71 -14.70 1.80
CA ASN A 74 6.08 -15.03 1.47
C ASN A 74 6.78 -15.88 2.54
N SER A 75 6.08 -16.25 3.58
CA SER A 75 6.67 -17.02 4.66
C SER A 75 7.02 -18.42 4.17
N PRO A 76 8.26 -18.86 4.37
CA PRO A 76 8.66 -20.18 3.92
C PRO A 76 8.13 -21.32 4.78
N GLY A 77 7.41 -20.98 5.77
CA GLY A 77 6.94 -21.97 6.72
C GLY A 77 5.81 -22.47 6.85
#